data_eb11ddc05fd900f4fa579b920f4f471b
#
_entry.id   eb11ddc05fd900f4fa579b920f4f471b
#
_cell.length_a   1.000
_cell.length_b   1.000
_cell.length_c   1.000
_cell.angle_alpha   90.00
_cell.angle_beta   90.00
_cell.angle_gamma   90.00
#
_symmetry.space_group_name_H-M   'P 1'
#
loop_
_entity.id
_entity.type
_entity.pdbx_description
1 polymer ?
#
loop_
_entity_poly.entity_id
_entity_poly.type
_entity_poly.pdbx_seq_one_letter_code
_entity_poly.pdbx_strand_id
1 'polypeptide(L)'
;MSTARFRPAELESKQIGSKFLGFCNVGIIDWEDKANQFDWADVYLVATVVPEGSQYSQEFKIAGSYDKDHKGNITTCTLLKRLYWLFDVQGFNGGPDINGIMVDGEGEPIDLVSYFSQNHVTNPLEPKHEYTCYIYKEAGRKDPSKVYSTVFPKLVHNTPSGLKDLEGYISFMKSKNLIKEVSELDIATNADPTPDNGVPAPSSKGPVRF
;
A
#
# COMPACT_ATOMS: atom_id res chain seq x y z
N MET A 1 -18.30 15.96 33.03
CA MET A 1 -18.41 16.12 31.57
C MET A 1 -17.26 15.34 30.93
N SER A 2 -17.55 14.18 30.32
CA SER A 2 -16.54 13.32 29.69
C SER A 2 -16.30 13.84 28.29
N THR A 3 -15.14 14.41 28.04
CA THR A 3 -14.70 14.76 26.69
C THR A 3 -14.31 13.48 25.96
N ALA A 4 -15.19 12.99 25.10
CA ALA A 4 -14.87 11.90 24.18
C ALA A 4 -13.69 12.34 23.31
N ARG A 5 -12.52 11.75 23.54
CA ARG A 5 -11.37 11.92 22.67
C ARG A 5 -11.65 11.12 21.40
N PHE A 6 -11.91 11.81 20.31
CA PHE A 6 -11.93 11.20 18.99
C PHE A 6 -10.57 10.56 18.73
N ARG A 7 -10.56 9.26 18.41
CA ARG A 7 -9.36 8.55 17.96
C ARG A 7 -9.23 8.75 16.45
N PRO A 8 -8.14 9.32 15.96
CA PRO A 8 -7.96 9.55 14.51
C PRO A 8 -8.17 8.27 13.65
N ALA A 9 -7.75 7.11 14.16
CA ALA A 9 -7.90 5.82 13.46
C ALA A 9 -9.36 5.39 13.22
N GLU A 10 -10.32 5.84 14.02
CA GLU A 10 -11.74 5.52 13.79
C GLU A 10 -12.38 6.41 12.71
N LEU A 11 -11.81 7.59 12.47
CA LEU A 11 -12.20 8.45 11.35
C LEU A 11 -11.63 7.95 10.02
N GLU A 12 -10.39 7.46 10.01
CA GLU A 12 -9.72 6.95 8.80
C GLU A 12 -10.45 5.75 8.18
N SER A 13 -10.97 4.82 9.00
CA SER A 13 -11.68 3.64 8.49
C SER A 13 -13.06 3.95 7.89
N LYS A 14 -13.68 5.09 8.24
CA LYS A 14 -15.04 5.45 7.79
C LYS A 14 -15.07 6.40 6.59
N GLN A 15 -13.94 7.03 6.22
CA GLN A 15 -13.92 8.09 5.21
C GLN A 15 -13.10 7.79 3.95
N ILE A 16 -12.44 6.64 3.83
CA ILE A 16 -11.92 6.19 2.53
C ILE A 16 -13.13 5.66 1.75
N GLY A 17 -14.02 6.57 1.39
CA GLY A 17 -15.11 6.27 0.49
C GLY A 17 -14.55 5.88 -0.89
N SER A 18 -15.36 5.26 -1.73
CA SER A 18 -15.07 4.83 -3.10
C SER A 18 -14.39 5.89 -3.98
N LYS A 19 -14.48 7.18 -3.60
CA LYS A 19 -13.91 8.32 -4.33
C LYS A 19 -12.38 8.27 -4.52
N PHE A 20 -11.64 7.61 -3.62
CA PHE A 20 -10.18 7.51 -3.67
C PHE A 20 -9.71 6.08 -3.96
N LEU A 21 -10.57 5.27 -4.57
CA LEU A 21 -10.23 3.96 -5.09
C LEU A 21 -10.05 4.03 -6.61
N GLY A 22 -9.25 3.13 -7.15
CA GLY A 22 -8.94 3.11 -8.58
C GLY A 22 -7.70 3.94 -8.90
N PHE A 23 -7.69 4.55 -10.07
CA PHE A 23 -6.59 5.42 -10.51
C PHE A 23 -6.75 6.80 -9.90
N CYS A 24 -5.77 7.19 -9.08
CA CYS A 24 -5.77 8.44 -8.35
C CYS A 24 -4.51 9.23 -8.65
N ASN A 25 -4.66 10.53 -8.93
CA ASN A 25 -3.54 11.44 -8.95
C ASN A 25 -3.08 11.69 -7.52
N VAL A 26 -1.80 11.68 -7.28
CA VAL A 26 -1.21 11.81 -5.95
C VAL A 26 -0.01 12.75 -5.94
N GLY A 27 0.16 13.44 -4.82
CA GLY A 27 1.41 14.14 -4.47
C GLY A 27 2.16 13.37 -3.41
N ILE A 28 3.48 13.35 -3.48
CA ILE A 28 4.35 12.75 -2.46
C ILE A 28 4.72 13.84 -1.47
N ILE A 29 4.52 13.59 -0.17
CA ILE A 29 4.79 14.56 0.89
C ILE A 29 5.90 14.12 1.84
N ASP A 30 6.30 12.85 1.82
CA ASP A 30 7.36 12.33 2.68
C ASP A 30 7.91 11.01 2.15
N TRP A 31 9.16 10.69 2.53
CA TRP A 31 9.83 9.40 2.30
C TRP A 31 10.47 8.87 3.57
N GLU A 32 10.40 7.57 3.77
CA GLU A 32 10.96 6.88 4.93
C GLU A 32 11.57 5.53 4.52
N ASP A 33 12.74 5.18 5.06
CA ASP A 33 13.30 3.83 4.98
C ASP A 33 13.01 3.07 6.29
N LYS A 34 12.27 1.96 6.16
CA LYS A 34 11.92 1.05 7.26
C LYS A 34 12.64 -0.29 7.18
N ALA A 35 13.64 -0.45 6.32
CA ALA A 35 14.33 -1.74 6.13
C ALA A 35 14.89 -2.28 7.44
N ASN A 36 15.44 -1.42 8.29
CA ASN A 36 15.99 -1.78 9.60
C ASN A 36 14.96 -2.33 10.61
N GLN A 37 13.66 -2.21 10.34
CA GLN A 37 12.58 -2.72 11.19
C GLN A 37 12.20 -4.17 10.87
N PHE A 38 12.74 -4.72 9.78
CA PHE A 38 12.32 -6.02 9.25
C PHE A 38 13.51 -6.83 8.74
N ASP A 39 13.89 -7.89 9.47
CA ASP A 39 15.01 -8.77 9.12
C ASP A 39 14.90 -9.46 7.74
N TRP A 40 13.69 -9.49 7.17
CA TRP A 40 13.42 -10.12 5.86
C TRP A 40 13.57 -9.15 4.69
N ALA A 41 13.74 -7.85 4.92
CA ALA A 41 13.71 -6.84 3.87
C ALA A 41 15.10 -6.26 3.63
N ASP A 42 15.64 -6.42 2.42
CA ASP A 42 16.83 -5.68 1.99
C ASP A 42 16.47 -4.22 1.66
N VAL A 43 15.22 -3.98 1.24
CA VAL A 43 14.66 -2.65 0.98
C VAL A 43 13.25 -2.57 1.56
N TYR A 44 12.94 -1.47 2.24
CA TYR A 44 11.59 -1.12 2.68
C TYR A 44 11.38 0.39 2.61
N LEU A 45 11.12 0.89 1.40
CA LEU A 45 10.84 2.30 1.16
C LEU A 45 9.34 2.56 1.29
N VAL A 46 8.99 3.61 2.00
CA VAL A 46 7.62 4.10 2.18
C VAL A 46 7.57 5.56 1.73
N ALA A 47 6.67 5.87 0.80
CA ALA A 47 6.29 7.24 0.52
C ALA A 47 4.91 7.52 1.09
N THR A 48 4.76 8.66 1.74
CA THR A 48 3.46 9.20 2.12
C THR A 48 2.89 9.97 0.93
N VAL A 49 1.80 9.46 0.36
CA VAL A 49 1.13 10.06 -0.80
C VAL A 49 -0.23 10.61 -0.42
N VAL A 50 -0.61 11.76 -1.00
CA VAL A 50 -1.91 12.39 -0.79
C VAL A 50 -2.67 12.38 -2.11
N PRO A 51 -3.82 11.67 -2.20
CA PRO A 51 -4.69 11.71 -3.37
C PRO A 51 -5.30 13.09 -3.58
N GLU A 52 -5.45 13.49 -4.83
CA GLU A 52 -6.06 14.75 -5.23
C GLU A 52 -7.48 14.90 -4.66
N GLY A 53 -7.72 15.99 -3.94
CA GLY A 53 -9.00 16.25 -3.26
C GLY A 53 -9.21 15.43 -1.97
N SER A 54 -8.19 14.71 -1.47
CA SER A 54 -8.20 14.04 -0.17
C SER A 54 -7.50 14.88 0.89
N GLN A 55 -8.01 14.81 2.12
CA GLN A 55 -7.33 15.32 3.33
C GLN A 55 -6.50 14.21 4.01
N TYR A 56 -6.57 12.98 3.51
CA TYR A 56 -5.91 11.81 4.10
C TYR A 56 -4.81 11.32 3.19
N SER A 57 -3.71 10.95 3.81
CA SER A 57 -2.58 10.33 3.13
C SER A 57 -2.75 8.80 3.04
N GLN A 58 -2.03 8.21 2.09
CA GLN A 58 -1.88 6.78 1.92
C GLN A 58 -0.38 6.44 1.91
N GLU A 59 -0.04 5.19 2.21
CA GLU A 59 1.35 4.73 2.12
C GLU A 59 1.57 3.97 0.79
N PHE A 60 2.41 4.51 -0.05
CA PHE A 60 3.01 3.79 -1.17
C PHE A 60 4.25 3.05 -0.68
N LYS A 61 4.35 1.74 -0.97
CA LYS A 61 5.41 0.89 -0.41
C LYS A 61 6.13 0.09 -1.47
N ILE A 62 7.47 0.10 -1.40
CA ILE A 62 8.32 -0.85 -2.11
C ILE A 62 9.12 -1.60 -1.06
N ALA A 63 8.83 -2.89 -0.89
CA ALA A 63 9.48 -3.73 0.09
C ALA A 63 9.78 -5.12 -0.48
N GLY A 64 10.88 -5.71 -0.02
CA GLY A 64 11.28 -7.06 -0.40
C GLY A 64 12.74 -7.33 -0.16
N SER A 65 13.15 -8.56 -0.53
CA SER A 65 14.54 -8.99 -0.55
C SER A 65 15.01 -9.17 -1.99
N TYR A 66 16.31 -9.03 -2.20
CA TYR A 66 16.91 -9.36 -3.48
C TYR A 66 17.02 -10.87 -3.65
N ASP A 67 16.66 -11.35 -4.83
CA ASP A 67 17.04 -12.70 -5.24
C ASP A 67 18.52 -12.69 -5.63
N LYS A 68 19.29 -13.69 -5.15
CA LYS A 68 20.72 -13.82 -5.43
C LYS A 68 21.00 -15.18 -6.09
N ASP A 69 21.90 -15.18 -7.07
CA ASP A 69 22.39 -16.41 -7.67
C ASP A 69 23.36 -17.18 -6.73
N HIS A 70 23.84 -18.32 -7.19
CA HIS A 70 24.79 -19.16 -6.42
C HIS A 70 26.15 -18.49 -6.17
N LYS A 71 26.46 -17.37 -6.83
CA LYS A 71 27.66 -16.56 -6.64
C LYS A 71 27.39 -15.34 -5.75
N GLY A 72 26.14 -15.15 -5.30
CA GLY A 72 25.73 -14.01 -4.49
C GLY A 72 25.37 -12.75 -5.28
N ASN A 73 25.36 -12.79 -6.62
CA ASN A 73 24.98 -11.64 -7.44
C ASN A 73 23.47 -11.46 -7.42
N ILE A 74 23.01 -10.21 -7.35
CA ILE A 74 21.60 -9.88 -7.45
C ILE A 74 21.06 -10.24 -8.83
N THR A 75 19.95 -10.96 -8.84
CA THR A 75 19.25 -11.36 -10.08
C THR A 75 17.95 -10.57 -10.25
N THR A 76 17.37 -10.65 -11.45
CA THR A 76 16.10 -10.00 -11.71
C THR A 76 14.99 -10.60 -10.83
N CYS A 77 14.45 -9.80 -9.92
CA CYS A 77 13.38 -10.16 -9.00
C CYS A 77 12.25 -9.11 -9.01
N THR A 78 11.18 -9.40 -8.29
CA THR A 78 10.04 -8.48 -8.19
C THR A 78 10.42 -7.16 -7.52
N LEU A 79 11.27 -7.20 -6.47
CA LEU A 79 11.76 -6.00 -5.80
C LEU A 79 12.52 -5.10 -6.79
N LEU A 80 13.48 -5.69 -7.48
CA LEU A 80 14.33 -4.94 -8.42
C LEU A 80 13.51 -4.26 -9.53
N LYS A 81 12.49 -4.94 -10.07
CA LYS A 81 11.58 -4.34 -11.05
C LYS A 81 10.81 -3.14 -10.48
N ARG A 82 10.32 -3.24 -9.24
CA ARG A 82 9.59 -2.15 -8.58
C ARG A 82 10.49 -0.95 -8.31
N LEU A 83 11.75 -1.20 -7.91
CA LEU A 83 12.73 -0.15 -7.73
C LEU A 83 13.02 0.57 -9.05
N TYR A 84 13.26 -0.14 -10.14
CA TYR A 84 13.52 0.49 -11.43
C TYR A 84 12.31 1.27 -11.97
N TRP A 85 11.08 0.82 -11.73
CA TRP A 85 9.90 1.64 -12.06
C TRP A 85 9.85 2.93 -11.25
N LEU A 86 10.22 2.87 -9.96
CA LEU A 86 10.30 4.06 -9.13
C LEU A 86 11.42 4.98 -9.63
N PHE A 87 12.59 4.44 -9.91
CA PHE A 87 13.75 5.20 -10.37
C PHE A 87 13.46 5.93 -11.70
N ASP A 88 12.83 5.22 -12.65
CA ASP A 88 12.43 5.79 -13.93
C ASP A 88 11.50 7.00 -13.75
N VAL A 89 10.46 6.85 -12.92
CA VAL A 89 9.49 7.92 -12.63
C VAL A 89 10.12 9.07 -11.84
N GLN A 90 11.08 8.77 -10.95
CA GLN A 90 11.77 9.78 -10.14
C GLN A 90 13.01 10.36 -10.84
N GLY A 91 13.31 9.92 -12.06
CA GLY A 91 14.50 10.37 -12.80
C GLY A 91 15.81 10.01 -12.11
N PHE A 92 15.82 8.97 -11.27
CA PHE A 92 17.02 8.49 -10.60
C PHE A 92 17.81 7.58 -11.52
N ASN A 93 19.06 7.94 -11.79
CA ASN A 93 19.99 7.12 -12.58
C ASN A 93 20.94 6.39 -11.64
N GLY A 94 20.58 5.20 -11.24
CA GLY A 94 21.36 4.38 -10.34
C GLY A 94 20.69 3.02 -10.07
N GLY A 95 21.14 2.32 -9.05
CA GLY A 95 20.58 1.02 -8.66
C GLY A 95 21.39 0.32 -7.58
N PRO A 96 21.01 -0.89 -7.17
CA PRO A 96 21.80 -1.67 -6.22
C PRO A 96 23.09 -2.19 -6.89
N ASP A 97 24.21 -2.06 -6.19
CA ASP A 97 25.45 -2.73 -6.54
C ASP A 97 25.38 -4.25 -6.29
N ILE A 98 26.47 -4.96 -6.50
CA ILE A 98 26.55 -6.41 -6.28
C ILE A 98 26.25 -6.82 -4.82
N ASN A 99 26.46 -5.94 -3.86
CA ASN A 99 26.23 -6.16 -2.43
C ASN A 99 24.80 -5.75 -2.01
N GLY A 100 24.06 -5.05 -2.87
CA GLY A 100 22.74 -4.50 -2.58
C GLY A 100 22.76 -3.06 -2.05
N ILE A 101 23.92 -2.42 -2.06
CA ILE A 101 24.05 -1.01 -1.68
C ILE A 101 23.58 -0.15 -2.84
N MET A 102 22.70 0.81 -2.54
CA MET A 102 22.24 1.76 -3.56
C MET A 102 23.39 2.68 -3.96
N VAL A 103 23.62 2.75 -5.26
CA VAL A 103 24.62 3.64 -5.87
C VAL A 103 23.96 4.49 -6.96
N ASP A 104 24.51 5.67 -7.18
CA ASP A 104 24.11 6.55 -8.28
C ASP A 104 24.67 6.11 -9.63
N GLY A 105 24.49 6.92 -10.69
CA GLY A 105 24.99 6.64 -12.03
C GLY A 105 26.51 6.65 -12.18
N GLU A 106 27.23 7.17 -11.19
CA GLU A 106 28.69 7.20 -11.12
C GLU A 106 29.25 6.05 -10.26
N GLY A 107 28.37 5.31 -9.57
CA GLY A 107 28.70 4.18 -8.72
C GLY A 107 28.99 4.57 -7.26
N GLU A 108 28.67 5.80 -6.87
CA GLU A 108 28.84 6.27 -5.51
C GLU A 108 27.63 5.90 -4.63
N PRO A 109 27.86 5.44 -3.39
CA PRO A 109 26.76 5.10 -2.46
C PRO A 109 25.83 6.29 -2.22
N ILE A 110 24.53 6.04 -2.26
CA ILE A 110 23.51 7.08 -2.08
C ILE A 110 22.42 6.63 -1.10
N ASP A 111 21.95 7.58 -0.29
CA ASP A 111 20.74 7.42 0.49
C ASP A 111 19.52 7.84 -0.34
N LEU A 112 18.71 6.87 -0.76
CA LEU A 112 17.52 7.10 -1.58
C LEU A 112 16.49 7.99 -0.89
N VAL A 113 16.31 7.88 0.43
CA VAL A 113 15.35 8.70 1.18
C VAL A 113 15.77 10.16 1.12
N SER A 114 17.04 10.45 1.38
CA SER A 114 17.59 11.82 1.26
C SER A 114 17.45 12.35 -0.17
N TYR A 115 17.77 11.53 -1.17
CA TYR A 115 17.66 11.91 -2.58
C TYR A 115 16.21 12.26 -2.96
N PHE A 116 15.24 11.38 -2.66
CA PHE A 116 13.85 11.60 -3.01
C PHE A 116 13.22 12.73 -2.20
N SER A 117 13.56 12.87 -0.93
CA SER A 117 13.05 13.96 -0.08
C SER A 117 13.49 15.34 -0.56
N GLN A 118 14.70 15.46 -1.10
CA GLN A 118 15.20 16.73 -1.63
C GLN A 118 14.60 17.08 -3.00
N ASN A 119 14.33 16.09 -3.84
CA ASN A 119 13.98 16.30 -5.24
C ASN A 119 12.50 16.12 -5.56
N HIS A 120 11.77 15.32 -4.77
CA HIS A 120 10.44 14.80 -5.14
C HIS A 120 9.38 14.91 -4.04
N VAL A 121 9.64 15.66 -2.97
CA VAL A 121 8.66 15.96 -1.94
C VAL A 121 8.02 17.31 -2.21
N THR A 122 6.70 17.37 -2.11
CA THR A 122 5.95 18.62 -2.25
C THR A 122 5.50 19.14 -0.88
N ASN A 123 5.08 20.41 -0.84
CA ASN A 123 4.52 21.00 0.38
C ASN A 123 3.29 20.19 0.86
N PRO A 124 3.27 19.67 2.12
CA PRO A 124 2.13 18.92 2.63
C PRO A 124 0.81 19.69 2.65
N LEU A 125 0.84 21.02 2.71
CA LEU A 125 -0.35 21.87 2.71
C LEU A 125 -0.89 22.13 1.29
N GLU A 126 -0.05 22.02 0.28
CA GLU A 126 -0.37 22.23 -1.13
C GLU A 126 0.34 21.19 -1.99
N PRO A 127 -0.02 19.89 -1.87
CA PRO A 127 0.69 18.83 -2.58
C PRO A 127 0.45 18.95 -4.10
N LYS A 128 1.54 18.91 -4.86
CA LYS A 128 1.47 18.82 -6.32
C LYS A 128 1.19 17.36 -6.70
N HIS A 129 0.12 17.12 -7.43
CA HIS A 129 -0.30 15.78 -7.84
C HIS A 129 0.36 15.39 -9.17
N GLU A 130 1.68 15.23 -9.14
CA GLU A 130 2.51 14.95 -10.32
C GLU A 130 2.52 13.48 -10.73
N TYR A 131 1.98 12.61 -9.87
CA TYR A 131 1.97 11.16 -10.09
C TYR A 131 0.56 10.61 -10.13
N THR A 132 0.41 9.46 -10.77
CA THR A 132 -0.80 8.62 -10.70
C THR A 132 -0.43 7.26 -10.13
N CYS A 133 -1.27 6.75 -9.22
CA CYS A 133 -1.18 5.42 -8.66
C CYS A 133 -2.52 4.69 -8.73
N TYR A 134 -2.52 3.40 -8.41
CA TYR A 134 -3.71 2.60 -8.29
C TYR A 134 -3.94 2.23 -6.82
N ILE A 135 -5.10 2.62 -6.27
CA ILE A 135 -5.50 2.37 -4.88
C ILE A 135 -6.66 1.38 -4.88
N TYR A 136 -6.56 0.33 -4.08
CA TYR A 136 -7.60 -0.69 -3.99
C TYR A 136 -7.74 -1.20 -2.55
N LYS A 137 -8.84 -1.90 -2.27
CA LYS A 137 -9.07 -2.56 -0.99
C LYS A 137 -8.65 -4.01 -1.07
N GLU A 138 -7.90 -4.48 -0.08
CA GLU A 138 -7.54 -5.90 0.06
C GLU A 138 -7.82 -6.42 1.46
N ALA A 139 -8.15 -7.70 1.56
CA ALA A 139 -8.29 -8.37 2.85
C ALA A 139 -6.94 -8.53 3.54
N GLY A 140 -6.93 -8.37 4.85
CA GLY A 140 -5.72 -8.55 5.64
C GLY A 140 -5.17 -9.97 5.57
N ARG A 141 -3.85 -10.11 5.39
CA ARG A 141 -3.20 -11.43 5.30
C ARG A 141 -3.31 -12.25 6.59
N LYS A 142 -3.24 -11.57 7.75
CA LYS A 142 -3.33 -12.21 9.07
C LYS A 142 -4.78 -12.31 9.56
N ASP A 143 -5.63 -11.40 9.15
CA ASP A 143 -7.03 -11.32 9.53
C ASP A 143 -7.85 -10.93 8.30
N PRO A 144 -8.40 -11.90 7.56
CA PRO A 144 -9.17 -11.64 6.35
C PRO A 144 -10.48 -10.88 6.58
N SER A 145 -10.94 -10.77 7.81
CA SER A 145 -12.14 -9.97 8.16
C SER A 145 -11.84 -8.46 8.11
N LYS A 146 -10.57 -8.08 8.18
CA LYS A 146 -10.14 -6.69 8.08
C LYS A 146 -9.76 -6.35 6.65
N VAL A 147 -10.26 -5.21 6.19
CA VAL A 147 -10.01 -4.70 4.85
C VAL A 147 -9.16 -3.44 4.95
N TYR A 148 -8.10 -3.39 4.17
CA TYR A 148 -7.15 -2.29 4.14
C TYR A 148 -7.13 -1.64 2.77
N SER A 149 -6.96 -0.31 2.76
CA SER A 149 -6.64 0.42 1.54
C SER A 149 -5.15 0.23 1.24
N THR A 150 -4.84 -0.15 0.01
CA THR A 150 -3.49 -0.46 -0.43
C THR A 150 -3.18 0.29 -1.71
N VAL A 151 -2.03 0.94 -1.75
CA VAL A 151 -1.50 1.55 -2.97
C VAL A 151 -0.68 0.52 -3.71
N PHE A 152 -1.02 0.27 -4.98
CA PHE A 152 -0.25 -0.64 -5.81
C PHE A 152 1.18 -0.11 -6.01
N PRO A 153 2.24 -0.95 -5.91
CA PRO A 153 3.63 -0.50 -5.90
C PRO A 153 4.17 -0.14 -7.29
N LYS A 154 3.43 0.69 -8.03
CA LYS A 154 3.85 1.33 -9.27
C LYS A 154 3.26 2.73 -9.32
N LEU A 155 4.13 3.74 -9.41
CA LEU A 155 3.78 5.11 -9.75
C LEU A 155 4.06 5.36 -11.23
N VAL A 156 3.33 6.29 -11.81
CA VAL A 156 3.59 6.84 -13.14
C VAL A 156 3.43 8.36 -13.07
N HIS A 157 4.01 9.09 -14.02
CA HIS A 157 3.72 10.53 -14.14
C HIS A 157 2.24 10.75 -14.45
N ASN A 158 1.65 11.80 -13.88
CA ASN A 158 0.27 12.22 -14.15
C ASN A 158 0.15 12.80 -15.57
N THR A 159 0.23 11.91 -16.53
CA THR A 159 0.10 12.19 -17.97
C THR A 159 -0.81 11.16 -18.62
N PRO A 160 -1.43 11.46 -19.78
CA PRO A 160 -2.25 10.47 -20.49
C PRO A 160 -1.50 9.19 -20.86
N SER A 161 -0.21 9.29 -21.19
CA SER A 161 0.65 8.13 -21.48
C SER A 161 0.94 7.31 -20.24
N GLY A 162 1.28 7.96 -19.11
CA GLY A 162 1.52 7.30 -17.83
C GLY A 162 0.28 6.58 -17.34
N LEU A 163 -0.88 7.24 -17.38
CA LEU A 163 -2.15 6.61 -17.01
C LEU A 163 -2.43 5.36 -17.86
N LYS A 164 -2.29 5.45 -19.19
CA LYS A 164 -2.50 4.30 -20.09
C LYS A 164 -1.56 3.13 -19.78
N ASP A 165 -0.30 3.40 -19.47
CA ASP A 165 0.67 2.36 -19.06
C ASP A 165 0.23 1.68 -17.76
N LEU A 166 -0.16 2.48 -16.76
CA LEU A 166 -0.63 1.94 -15.48
C LEU A 166 -1.92 1.13 -15.64
N GLU A 167 -2.90 1.61 -16.43
CA GLU A 167 -4.15 0.89 -16.73
C GLU A 167 -3.88 -0.47 -17.38
N GLY A 168 -3.00 -0.51 -18.39
CA GLY A 168 -2.60 -1.74 -19.05
C GLY A 168 -1.96 -2.73 -18.10
N TYR A 169 -1.07 -2.23 -17.23
CA TYR A 169 -0.39 -3.06 -16.24
C TYR A 169 -1.34 -3.59 -15.16
N ILE A 170 -2.21 -2.75 -14.62
CA ILE A 170 -3.22 -3.17 -13.62
C ILE A 170 -4.19 -4.20 -14.21
N SER A 171 -4.64 -3.99 -15.46
CA SER A 171 -5.51 -4.95 -16.16
C SER A 171 -4.82 -6.31 -16.33
N PHE A 172 -3.53 -6.31 -16.69
CA PHE A 172 -2.72 -7.53 -16.74
C PHE A 172 -2.63 -8.21 -15.38
N MET A 173 -2.34 -7.47 -14.31
CA MET A 173 -2.22 -8.02 -12.95
C MET A 173 -3.55 -8.61 -12.45
N LYS A 174 -4.67 -7.97 -12.75
CA LYS A 174 -6.01 -8.49 -12.45
C LYS A 174 -6.31 -9.77 -13.25
N SER A 175 -5.99 -9.81 -14.54
CA SER A 175 -6.20 -11.01 -15.37
C SER A 175 -5.39 -12.22 -14.89
N LYS A 176 -4.28 -12.01 -14.19
CA LYS A 176 -3.46 -13.03 -13.54
C LYS A 176 -3.83 -13.30 -12.09
N ASN A 177 -4.91 -12.69 -11.58
CA ASN A 177 -5.36 -12.79 -10.18
C ASN A 177 -4.26 -12.42 -9.16
N LEU A 178 -3.38 -11.48 -9.52
CA LEU A 178 -2.29 -11.00 -8.68
C LEU A 178 -2.70 -9.77 -7.83
N ILE A 179 -3.79 -9.11 -8.19
CA ILE A 179 -4.47 -8.11 -7.37
C ILE A 179 -5.79 -8.73 -6.91
N LYS A 180 -5.93 -8.90 -5.59
CA LYS A 180 -7.13 -9.46 -4.96
C LYS A 180 -7.94 -8.32 -4.33
N GLU A 181 -8.73 -7.67 -5.16
CA GLU A 181 -9.61 -6.62 -4.68
C GLU A 181 -10.82 -7.19 -3.94
N VAL A 182 -11.16 -6.57 -2.84
CA VAL A 182 -12.40 -6.84 -2.10
C VAL A 182 -13.44 -5.83 -2.59
N SER A 183 -14.57 -6.33 -3.10
CA SER A 183 -15.68 -5.48 -3.52
C SER A 183 -16.41 -4.89 -2.31
N GLU A 184 -17.09 -3.76 -2.48
CA GLU A 184 -17.94 -3.20 -1.41
C GLU A 184 -19.07 -4.14 -0.99
N LEU A 185 -19.54 -4.98 -1.90
CA LEU A 185 -20.52 -6.04 -1.63
C LEU A 185 -19.94 -7.13 -0.72
N ASP A 186 -18.68 -7.53 -0.95
CA ASP A 186 -18.02 -8.53 -0.10
C ASP A 186 -17.77 -8.01 1.32
N ILE A 187 -17.56 -6.69 1.46
CA ILE A 187 -17.41 -6.04 2.76
C ILE A 187 -18.75 -6.03 3.50
N ALA A 188 -19.85 -5.71 2.81
CA ALA A 188 -21.18 -5.66 3.41
C ALA A 188 -21.68 -7.03 3.87
N THR A 189 -21.33 -8.11 3.16
CA THR A 189 -21.72 -9.49 3.52
C THR A 189 -20.90 -10.07 4.66
N ASN A 190 -19.67 -9.56 4.89
CA ASN A 190 -18.82 -9.97 6.02
C ASN A 190 -18.98 -9.09 7.26
N ALA A 191 -19.76 -8.02 7.19
CA ALA A 191 -19.91 -7.03 8.25
C ALA A 191 -21.16 -7.23 9.10
N ASP A 192 -21.75 -8.40 9.18
CA ASP A 192 -22.70 -8.73 10.27
C ASP A 192 -22.99 -10.23 10.39
N PRO A 193 -22.42 -10.95 11.33
CA PRO A 193 -23.17 -11.95 12.02
C PRO A 193 -24.09 -11.16 12.97
N THR A 194 -25.37 -10.99 12.60
CA THR A 194 -26.40 -10.64 13.58
C THR A 194 -26.15 -11.49 14.83
N PRO A 195 -26.04 -10.89 16.04
CA PRO A 195 -25.97 -11.69 17.23
C PRO A 195 -27.24 -12.54 17.25
N ASP A 196 -27.05 -13.83 17.16
CA ASP A 196 -28.12 -14.82 17.35
C ASP A 196 -28.72 -14.52 18.72
N ASN A 197 -29.86 -13.82 18.72
CA ASN A 197 -30.72 -13.68 19.89
C ASN A 197 -31.34 -15.07 20.12
N GLY A 198 -30.47 -15.98 20.61
CA GLY A 198 -30.88 -17.27 21.09
C GLY A 198 -31.97 -17.11 22.12
N VAL A 199 -33.19 -17.24 21.67
CA VAL A 199 -34.35 -17.47 22.57
C VAL A 199 -34.00 -18.71 23.37
N PRO A 200 -33.89 -18.64 24.73
CA PRO A 200 -33.60 -19.84 25.51
C PRO A 200 -34.75 -20.81 25.34
N ALA A 201 -34.44 -22.01 24.89
CA ALA A 201 -35.39 -23.10 24.81
C ALA A 201 -36.06 -23.34 26.17
N PRO A 202 -37.38 -23.52 26.25
CA PRO A 202 -38.07 -23.79 27.51
C PRO A 202 -37.57 -25.11 28.12
N SER A 203 -37.03 -25.04 29.32
CA SER A 203 -36.61 -26.21 30.09
C SER A 203 -37.78 -27.11 30.35
N SER A 204 -37.86 -28.27 29.72
CA SER A 204 -38.77 -29.34 30.05
C SER A 204 -38.37 -29.96 31.40
N LYS A 205 -39.05 -29.57 32.47
CA LYS A 205 -39.02 -30.30 33.73
C LYS A 205 -39.75 -31.64 33.51
N GLY A 206 -39.02 -32.74 33.44
CA GLY A 206 -39.56 -34.08 33.53
C GLY A 206 -40.11 -34.36 34.92
N PRO A 207 -41.12 -35.25 35.05
CA PRO A 207 -41.81 -35.50 36.32
C PRO A 207 -40.95 -36.35 37.27
N VAL A 208 -40.91 -35.89 38.54
CA VAL A 208 -40.39 -36.67 39.66
C VAL A 208 -41.30 -37.86 39.88
N ARG A 209 -40.75 -39.05 39.84
CA ARG A 209 -41.41 -40.26 40.35
C ARG A 209 -40.81 -40.66 41.69
N PHE A 210 -41.70 -40.91 42.65
CA PHE A 210 -41.42 -41.38 43.99
C PHE A 210 -40.81 -42.82 43.97
#